data_62d77001409aee3850890d68299715c5
#
_entry.id   62d77001409aee3850890d68299715c5
#
_cell.length_a   1.000
_cell.length_b   1.000
_cell.length_c   1.000
_cell.angle_alpha   90.00
_cell.angle_beta   90.00
_cell.angle_gamma   90.00
#
_symmetry.space_group_name_H-M   'P 1'
#
loop_
_entity.id
_entity.type
_entity.pdbx_description
1 polymer ?
#
loop_
_entity_poly.entity_id
_entity_poly.type
_entity_poly.pdbx_seq_one_letter_code
_entity_poly.pdbx_strand_id
1 'polypeptide(L)' 'MTTQRFQDCLYILLQTIQTGDDENWDGKPIKNVCSFEDLDIRTKKLGLVVTLEDGSKFRVTLDEY' A
#
# COMPACT_ATOMS: atom_id res chain seq x y z
N MET A 1 5.63 -4.82 -17.59
CA MET A 1 4.85 -5.00 -16.35
C MET A 1 3.59 -4.15 -16.43
N THR A 2 2.46 -4.71 -16.10
CA THR A 2 1.21 -3.96 -16.07
C THR A 2 1.07 -3.19 -14.74
N THR A 3 0.21 -2.20 -14.72
CA THR A 3 -0.07 -1.44 -13.49
C THR A 3 -0.62 -2.37 -12.40
N GLN A 4 -1.45 -3.34 -12.77
CA GLN A 4 -2.00 -4.30 -11.81
C GLN A 4 -0.89 -5.15 -11.18
N ARG A 5 0.05 -5.63 -11.98
CA ARG A 5 1.16 -6.42 -11.45
C ARG A 5 2.07 -5.59 -10.57
N PHE A 6 2.29 -4.35 -10.93
CA PHE A 6 3.07 -3.44 -10.10
C PHE A 6 2.38 -3.23 -8.75
N GLN A 7 1.06 -3.06 -8.76
CA GLN A 7 0.29 -2.92 -7.52
C GLN A 7 0.44 -4.16 -6.65
N ASP A 8 0.35 -5.35 -7.23
CA ASP A 8 0.48 -6.59 -6.49
C ASP A 8 1.86 -6.72 -5.85
N CYS A 9 2.90 -6.37 -6.58
CA CYS A 9 4.27 -6.41 -6.06
C CYS A 9 4.45 -5.40 -4.93
N LEU A 10 3.93 -4.20 -5.09
CA LEU A 10 4.02 -3.16 -4.07
C LEU A 10 3.27 -3.58 -2.80
N TYR A 11 2.11 -4.20 -2.96
CA TYR A 11 1.32 -4.72 -1.84
C TYR A 11 2.15 -5.71 -1.02
N ILE A 12 2.82 -6.64 -1.69
CA ILE A 12 3.65 -7.64 -1.04
C ILE A 12 4.82 -6.99 -0.30
N LEU A 13 5.48 -6.01 -0.94
CA LEU A 13 6.60 -5.31 -0.33
C LEU A 13 6.17 -4.56 0.93
N LEU A 14 5.03 -3.90 0.89
CA LEU A 14 4.52 -3.17 2.04
C LEU A 14 4.12 -4.11 3.17
N GLN A 15 3.59 -5.29 2.84
CA GLN A 15 3.28 -6.29 3.86
C GLN A 15 4.55 -6.82 4.53
N THR A 16 5.64 -6.89 3.80
CA THR A 16 6.93 -7.32 4.37
C THR A 16 7.40 -6.30 5.41
N ILE A 17 7.20 -5.01 5.16
CA ILE A 17 7.54 -3.94 6.09
C ILE A 17 6.62 -3.97 7.32
N GLN A 18 5.44 -4.55 7.19
CA GLN A 18 4.45 -4.63 8.27
C GLN A 18 5.01 -5.30 9.52
N THR A 19 6.02 -6.15 9.39
CA THR A 19 6.65 -6.80 10.54
C THR A 19 7.47 -5.85 11.40
N GLY A 20 7.82 -4.67 10.88
CA GLY A 20 8.59 -3.68 11.60
C GLY A 20 10.09 -3.91 11.62
N ASP A 21 10.58 -4.90 10.87
CA ASP A 21 11.99 -5.29 10.88
C ASP A 21 12.83 -4.62 9.79
N ASP A 22 12.24 -3.74 8.99
CA ASP A 22 12.95 -3.09 7.90
C ASP A 22 13.68 -1.84 8.39
N GLU A 23 15.01 -1.84 8.29
CA GLU A 23 15.85 -0.73 8.73
C GLU A 23 15.61 0.56 7.94
N ASN A 24 15.08 0.43 6.72
CA ASN A 24 14.83 1.57 5.86
C ASN A 24 13.48 2.24 6.15
N TRP A 25 12.67 1.63 7.01
CA TRP A 25 11.38 2.17 7.37
C TRP A 25 11.48 2.99 8.65
N ASP A 26 11.38 4.30 8.51
CA ASP A 26 11.58 5.27 9.59
C ASP A 26 10.25 5.75 10.19
N GLY A 27 9.16 5.06 9.94
CA GLY A 27 7.86 5.44 10.47
C GLY A 27 7.33 4.44 11.47
N LYS A 28 6.09 4.63 11.88
CA LYS A 28 5.40 3.65 12.70
C LYS A 28 5.14 2.38 11.85
N PRO A 29 5.05 1.21 12.50
CA PRO A 29 4.75 -0.01 11.75
C PRO A 29 3.45 0.10 10.96
N ILE A 30 3.41 -0.60 9.84
CA ILE A 30 2.22 -0.66 9.02
C ILE A 30 1.21 -1.61 9.67
N LYS A 31 0.02 -1.10 9.95
CA LYS A 31 -1.05 -1.91 10.53
C LYS A 31 -1.76 -2.71 9.44
N ASN A 32 -2.02 -2.09 8.30
CA ASN A 32 -2.81 -2.71 7.25
C ASN A 32 -2.53 -2.07 5.90
N VAL A 33 -2.61 -2.88 4.85
CA VAL A 33 -2.51 -2.42 3.47
C VAL A 33 -3.70 -3.01 2.72
N CYS A 34 -4.48 -2.15 2.07
CA CYS A 34 -5.63 -2.59 1.28
C CYS A 34 -5.55 -1.98 -0.11
N SER A 35 -6.04 -2.71 -1.10
CA SER A 35 -6.18 -2.16 -2.44
C SER A 35 -7.44 -1.29 -2.52
N PHE A 36 -7.54 -0.46 -3.55
CA PHE A 36 -8.74 0.33 -3.78
C PHE A 36 -9.96 -0.59 -4.00
N GLU A 37 -9.75 -1.75 -4.62
CA GLU A 37 -10.82 -2.70 -4.84
C GLU A 37 -11.34 -3.28 -3.53
N ASP A 38 -10.45 -3.57 -2.58
CA ASP A 38 -10.83 -4.10 -1.27
C ASP A 38 -11.67 -3.12 -0.48
N LEU A 39 -11.46 -1.82 -0.69
CA LEU A 39 -12.19 -0.77 0.00
C LEU A 39 -13.38 -0.25 -0.80
N ASP A 40 -13.68 -0.87 -1.93
CA ASP A 40 -14.78 -0.47 -2.83
C ASP A 40 -14.67 1.01 -3.26
N ILE A 41 -13.44 1.49 -3.41
CA ILE A 41 -13.20 2.84 -3.90
C ILE A 41 -13.43 2.86 -5.40
N ARG A 42 -14.41 3.65 -5.84
CA ARG A 42 -14.78 3.75 -7.25
C ARG A 42 -13.86 4.72 -7.96
N THR A 43 -12.80 4.20 -8.54
CA THR A 43 -11.86 4.97 -9.33
C THR A 43 -11.38 4.11 -10.50
N LYS A 44 -11.01 4.78 -11.59
CA LYS A 44 -10.42 4.10 -12.74
C LYS A 44 -8.95 3.79 -12.52
N LYS A 45 -8.35 4.37 -11.48
CA LYS A 45 -6.93 4.17 -11.18
C LYS A 45 -6.78 3.07 -10.15
N LEU A 46 -5.66 2.38 -10.21
CA LEU A 46 -5.28 1.38 -9.22
C LEU A 46 -4.50 2.07 -8.11
N GLY A 47 -4.50 1.46 -6.95
CA GLY A 47 -3.76 2.01 -5.83
C GLY A 47 -3.98 1.24 -4.55
N LEU A 48 -3.32 1.72 -3.49
CA LEU A 48 -3.36 1.09 -2.18
C LEU A 48 -3.62 2.14 -1.12
N VAL A 49 -4.22 1.70 -0.02
CA VAL A 49 -4.35 2.52 1.18
C VAL A 49 -3.55 1.85 2.28
N VAL A 50 -2.60 2.58 2.82
CA VAL A 50 -1.71 2.09 3.88
C VAL A 50 -2.14 2.74 5.19
N THR A 51 -2.44 1.91 6.19
CA THR A 51 -2.80 2.38 7.53
C THR A 51 -1.65 2.04 8.48
N LEU A 52 -1.16 3.03 9.20
CA LEU A 52 -0.11 2.83 10.19
C LEU A 52 -0.74 2.58 11.56
N GLU A 53 0.06 2.06 12.48
CA GLU A 53 -0.45 1.74 13.83
C GLU A 53 -0.86 2.95 14.64
N ASP A 54 -0.35 4.14 14.30
CA ASP A 54 -0.74 5.39 14.95
C ASP A 54 -2.07 5.95 14.44
N GLY A 55 -2.70 5.26 13.48
CA GLY A 55 -3.95 5.69 12.88
C GLY A 55 -3.80 6.51 11.61
N SER A 56 -2.59 6.86 11.23
CA SER A 56 -2.35 7.58 9.98
C SER A 56 -2.70 6.72 8.78
N LYS A 57 -3.30 7.32 7.76
CA LYS A 57 -3.65 6.63 6.52
C LYS A 57 -3.10 7.39 5.33
N PHE A 58 -2.50 6.65 4.41
CA PHE A 58 -1.93 7.23 3.20
C PHE A 58 -2.49 6.51 1.99
N ARG A 59 -2.91 7.28 1.01
CA ARG A 59 -3.40 6.73 -0.25
C ARG A 59 -2.29 6.82 -1.29
N VAL A 60 -1.96 5.68 -1.88
CA VAL A 60 -0.98 5.59 -2.95
C VAL A 60 -1.72 5.28 -4.23
N THR A 61 -1.76 6.23 -5.15
CA THR A 61 -2.40 6.04 -6.45
C THR A 61 -1.34 5.71 -7.48
N LEU A 62 -1.56 4.65 -8.25
CA LEU A 62 -0.62 4.19 -9.27
C LEU A 62 -1.07 4.73 -10.63
N ASP A 63 -0.12 5.30 -11.35
CA ASP A 63 -0.37 5.87 -12.67
C ASP A 63 0.79 5.49 -13.57
N GLU A 64 0.49 4.84 -14.68
CA GLU A 64 1.50 4.44 -15.63
C GLU A 64 1.94 5.65 -16.45
N TYR A 65 3.23 5.87 -16.46
CA TYR A 65 3.79 7.07 -17.09
C TYR A 65 4.09 6.86 -18.56
#